data_01c1930d44a4ac460f4e2df06a949113
#
_entry.id   01c1930d44a4ac460f4e2df06a949113
#
_cell.length_a   1.000
_cell.length_b   1.000
_cell.length_c   1.000
_cell.angle_alpha   90.00
_cell.angle_beta   90.00
_cell.angle_gamma   90.00
#
_symmetry.space_group_name_H-M   'P 1'
#
loop_
_entity.id
_entity.type
_entity.pdbx_description
1 polymer ?
#
loop_
_entity_poly.entity_id
_entity_poly.type
_entity_poly.pdbx_seq_one_letter_code
_entity_poly.pdbx_strand_id
1 'polypeptide(L)'
;MRKLIFPILFSFLSFCSIGQELNRYFAQGKFNSKDTELIDSVEQAIKNKAGIYMVRIDSSSGNVLIFTSDLPFFTEDEFKSFFGRYSHLITCPFIGIVRQDAFRTFPFEDCE
;
A
#
# COMPACT_ATOMS: atom_id res chain seq x y z
N MET A 1 -16.45 -44.37 -9.20
CA MET A 1 -17.31 -43.22 -8.98
C MET A 1 -16.70 -42.14 -8.15
N ARG A 2 -16.25 -42.48 -6.98
CA ARG A 2 -15.65 -41.47 -6.13
C ARG A 2 -14.41 -40.84 -6.73
N LYS A 3 -13.72 -41.59 -7.55
CA LYS A 3 -12.52 -41.10 -8.18
C LYS A 3 -12.76 -39.96 -9.12
N LEU A 4 -13.97 -39.87 -9.65
CA LEU A 4 -14.31 -38.79 -10.57
C LEU A 4 -14.50 -37.47 -9.85
N ILE A 5 -14.90 -37.54 -8.61
CA ILE A 5 -15.20 -36.35 -7.85
C ILE A 5 -13.93 -35.60 -7.50
N PHE A 6 -12.89 -36.31 -7.12
CA PHE A 6 -11.63 -35.68 -6.73
C PHE A 6 -11.01 -34.82 -7.80
N PRO A 7 -10.86 -35.31 -9.03
CA PRO A 7 -10.26 -34.46 -10.06
C PRO A 7 -11.05 -33.19 -10.33
N ILE A 8 -12.35 -33.26 -10.21
CA ILE A 8 -13.20 -32.10 -10.44
C ILE A 8 -12.96 -31.04 -9.38
N LEU A 9 -12.92 -31.44 -8.13
CA LEU A 9 -12.67 -30.52 -7.05
C LEU A 9 -11.29 -29.88 -7.15
N PHE A 10 -10.34 -30.68 -7.51
CA PHE A 10 -8.97 -30.21 -7.66
C PHE A 10 -8.85 -29.17 -8.75
N SER A 11 -9.52 -29.40 -9.88
CA SER A 11 -9.55 -28.43 -10.97
C SER A 11 -10.15 -27.11 -10.54
N PHE A 12 -11.17 -27.18 -9.74
CA PHE A 12 -11.84 -25.99 -9.27
C PHE A 12 -10.89 -25.14 -8.42
N LEU A 13 -10.14 -25.75 -7.54
CA LEU A 13 -9.19 -25.05 -6.71
C LEU A 13 -8.09 -24.40 -7.55
N SER A 14 -7.60 -25.09 -8.55
CA SER A 14 -6.59 -24.54 -9.44
C SER A 14 -7.12 -23.30 -10.15
N PHE A 15 -8.35 -23.37 -10.58
CA PHE A 15 -8.96 -22.26 -11.28
C PHE A 15 -9.04 -21.03 -10.39
N CYS A 16 -9.40 -21.20 -9.12
CA CYS A 16 -9.46 -20.09 -8.19
C CYS A 16 -8.09 -19.46 -7.98
N SER A 17 -7.05 -20.26 -7.91
CA SER A 17 -5.69 -19.75 -7.75
C SER A 17 -5.26 -18.88 -8.91
N ILE A 18 -5.63 -19.29 -10.10
CA ILE A 18 -5.20 -18.60 -11.31
C ILE A 18 -5.84 -17.22 -11.43
N GLY A 19 -7.00 -17.04 -10.82
CA GLY A 19 -7.75 -15.80 -10.96
C GLY A 19 -7.16 -14.60 -10.26
N GLN A 20 -6.14 -14.76 -9.42
CA GLN A 20 -5.58 -13.65 -8.69
C GLN A 20 -4.44 -13.00 -9.45
N GLU A 21 -4.52 -11.68 -9.60
CA GLU A 21 -3.44 -10.90 -10.21
C GLU A 21 -2.70 -10.16 -9.12
N LEU A 22 -1.39 -10.04 -9.30
CA LEU A 22 -0.55 -9.29 -8.40
C LEU A 22 -0.12 -8.01 -9.07
N ASN A 23 -0.19 -6.91 -8.34
CA ASN A 23 0.22 -5.62 -8.84
C ASN A 23 1.13 -4.95 -7.84
N ARG A 24 2.00 -4.12 -8.35
CA ARG A 24 2.80 -3.25 -7.51
C ARG A 24 2.04 -1.95 -7.34
N TYR A 25 1.84 -1.54 -6.11
CA TYR A 25 1.07 -0.34 -5.79
C TYR A 25 1.96 0.78 -5.33
N PHE A 26 1.47 2.00 -5.48
CA PHE A 26 2.08 3.14 -4.81
C PHE A 26 1.01 3.82 -3.97
N ALA A 27 1.45 4.45 -2.88
CA ALA A 27 0.57 5.21 -2.01
C ALA A 27 1.17 6.58 -1.80
N GLN A 28 0.32 7.60 -1.89
CA GLN A 28 0.72 8.97 -1.65
C GLN A 28 -0.18 9.55 -0.57
N GLY A 29 0.37 10.48 0.20
CA GLY A 29 -0.41 11.13 1.24
C GLY A 29 0.41 12.22 1.88
N LYS A 30 -0.16 12.80 2.92
CA LYS A 30 0.50 13.85 3.66
C LYS A 30 0.51 13.48 5.14
N PHE A 31 1.68 13.51 5.73
CA PHE A 31 1.87 13.25 7.15
C PHE A 31 2.02 14.59 7.86
N ASN A 32 1.06 14.92 8.69
CA ASN A 32 0.96 16.25 9.29
C ASN A 32 1.77 16.33 10.59
N SER A 33 3.08 16.31 10.44
CA SER A 33 3.98 16.47 11.54
C SER A 33 5.28 17.07 11.03
N LYS A 34 5.93 17.87 11.86
CA LYS A 34 7.23 18.43 11.54
C LYS A 34 8.32 17.91 12.46
N ASP A 35 7.98 16.93 13.28
CA ASP A 35 8.92 16.32 14.20
C ASP A 35 9.77 15.32 13.42
N THR A 36 11.02 15.70 13.13
CA THR A 36 11.89 14.89 12.30
C THR A 36 12.21 13.54 12.93
N GLU A 37 12.33 13.48 14.25
CA GLU A 37 12.59 12.20 14.92
C GLU A 37 11.40 11.26 14.78
N LEU A 38 10.20 11.80 14.91
CA LEU A 38 8.99 11.00 14.73
C LEU A 38 8.89 10.50 13.30
N ILE A 39 9.15 11.37 12.33
CA ILE A 39 9.09 11.01 10.92
C ILE A 39 10.09 9.90 10.62
N ASP A 40 11.32 10.03 11.11
CA ASP A 40 12.33 8.99 10.89
C ASP A 40 11.91 7.67 11.51
N SER A 41 11.37 7.71 12.71
CA SER A 41 10.94 6.52 13.41
C SER A 41 9.79 5.81 12.66
N VAL A 42 8.82 6.59 12.19
CA VAL A 42 7.70 6.05 11.42
C VAL A 42 8.20 5.47 10.09
N GLU A 43 9.08 6.18 9.42
CA GLU A 43 9.63 5.72 8.15
C GLU A 43 10.34 4.38 8.32
N GLN A 44 11.15 4.25 9.37
CA GLN A 44 11.86 3.00 9.63
C GLN A 44 10.89 1.86 9.96
N ALA A 45 9.85 2.15 10.72
CA ALA A 45 8.86 1.14 11.06
C ALA A 45 8.14 0.63 9.82
N ILE A 46 7.78 1.53 8.91
CA ILE A 46 7.10 1.14 7.68
C ILE A 46 8.05 0.36 6.78
N LYS A 47 9.28 0.80 6.68
CA LYS A 47 10.28 0.16 5.83
C LYS A 47 10.47 -1.31 6.18
N ASN A 48 10.30 -1.67 7.45
CA ASN A 48 10.50 -3.02 7.91
C ASN A 48 9.26 -3.91 7.77
N LYS A 49 8.16 -3.39 7.25
CA LYS A 49 6.95 -4.19 7.08
C LYS A 49 7.03 -5.03 5.83
N ALA A 50 6.45 -6.23 5.88
CA ALA A 50 6.39 -7.11 4.73
C ALA A 50 5.57 -6.44 3.63
N GLY A 51 5.98 -6.63 2.39
CA GLY A 51 5.25 -6.06 1.26
C GLY A 51 5.61 -4.64 0.91
N ILE A 52 6.54 -4.02 1.63
CA ILE A 52 6.97 -2.66 1.34
C ILE A 52 8.29 -2.71 0.58
N TYR A 53 8.31 -2.10 -0.59
CA TYR A 53 9.51 -2.01 -1.40
C TYR A 53 10.31 -0.75 -1.06
N MET A 54 9.61 0.39 -0.90
CA MET A 54 10.27 1.65 -0.61
C MET A 54 9.29 2.56 0.13
N VAL A 55 9.81 3.35 1.07
CA VAL A 55 9.03 4.36 1.76
C VAL A 55 9.86 5.63 1.85
N ARG A 56 9.21 6.76 1.66
CA ARG A 56 9.85 8.05 1.79
C ARG A 56 8.87 9.06 2.37
N ILE A 57 9.28 9.75 3.42
CA ILE A 57 8.50 10.81 4.03
C ILE A 57 9.38 12.05 4.07
N ASP A 58 8.94 13.10 3.39
CA ASP A 58 9.71 14.33 3.34
C ASP A 58 9.38 15.17 4.58
N SER A 59 10.39 15.41 5.40
CA SER A 59 10.18 16.11 6.68
C SER A 59 9.77 17.58 6.51
N SER A 60 10.15 18.20 5.40
CA SER A 60 9.84 19.61 5.22
C SER A 60 8.41 19.83 4.73
N SER A 61 7.89 18.94 3.89
CA SER A 61 6.56 19.08 3.29
C SER A 61 5.54 18.13 3.89
N GLY A 62 5.98 17.03 4.48
CA GLY A 62 5.10 15.98 4.94
C GLY A 62 4.64 15.04 3.84
N ASN A 63 5.15 15.19 2.64
CA ASN A 63 4.75 14.31 1.54
C ASN A 63 5.21 12.89 1.77
N VAL A 64 4.30 11.95 1.54
CA VAL A 64 4.56 10.53 1.74
C VAL A 64 4.47 9.82 0.41
N LEU A 65 5.42 8.93 0.15
CA LEU A 65 5.39 8.06 -1.02
C LEU A 65 5.84 6.68 -0.61
N ILE A 66 5.02 5.69 -0.90
CA ILE A 66 5.31 4.30 -0.59
C ILE A 66 5.12 3.48 -1.85
N PHE A 67 6.08 2.59 -2.13
CA PHE A 67 5.92 1.57 -3.18
C PHE A 67 5.85 0.22 -2.51
N THR A 68 4.92 -0.62 -2.96
CA THR A 68 4.81 -1.98 -2.44
C THR A 68 5.49 -2.97 -3.37
N SER A 69 5.70 -4.18 -2.88
CA SER A 69 6.03 -5.31 -3.74
C SER A 69 4.75 -5.76 -4.45
N ASP A 70 4.81 -6.88 -5.17
CA ASP A 70 3.63 -7.39 -5.87
C ASP A 70 2.63 -7.93 -4.84
N LEU A 71 1.43 -7.34 -4.85
CA LEU A 71 0.38 -7.69 -3.89
C LEU A 71 -0.94 -7.90 -4.62
N PRO A 72 -1.86 -8.72 -4.06
CA PRO A 72 -3.16 -8.89 -4.67
C PRO A 72 -4.05 -7.66 -4.53
N PHE A 73 -3.86 -6.88 -3.46
CA PHE A 73 -4.60 -5.64 -3.25
C PHE A 73 -3.85 -4.78 -2.23
N PHE A 74 -4.20 -3.49 -2.21
CA PHE A 74 -3.64 -2.55 -1.26
C PHE A 74 -4.63 -1.41 -1.12
N THR A 75 -5.10 -1.17 0.10
CA THR A 75 -6.20 -0.23 0.35
C THR A 75 -5.71 0.99 1.12
N GLU A 76 -6.55 2.04 1.12
CA GLU A 76 -6.26 3.23 1.91
C GLU A 76 -6.19 2.91 3.40
N ASP A 77 -7.05 2.02 3.85
CA ASP A 77 -7.04 1.63 5.27
C ASP A 77 -5.74 0.95 5.63
N GLU A 78 -5.23 0.11 4.75
CA GLU A 78 -3.95 -0.54 4.96
C GLU A 78 -2.82 0.48 5.00
N PHE A 79 -2.85 1.43 4.08
CA PHE A 79 -1.86 2.49 4.02
C PHE A 79 -1.83 3.27 5.34
N LYS A 80 -3.00 3.67 5.81
CA LYS A 80 -3.09 4.41 7.07
C LYS A 80 -2.63 3.57 8.25
N SER A 81 -2.93 2.28 8.23
CA SER A 81 -2.58 1.39 9.33
C SER A 81 -1.06 1.29 9.52
N PHE A 82 -0.29 1.53 8.47
CA PHE A 82 1.17 1.50 8.58
C PHE A 82 1.69 2.54 9.57
N PHE A 83 0.94 3.60 9.82
CA PHE A 83 1.34 4.67 10.70
C PHE A 83 0.96 4.41 12.16
N GLY A 84 0.28 3.29 12.42
CA GLY A 84 -0.06 2.88 13.77
C GLY A 84 -0.86 3.95 14.50
N ARG A 85 -0.41 4.31 15.70
CA ARG A 85 -1.13 5.30 16.49
C ARG A 85 -1.06 6.70 15.88
N TYR A 86 -0.25 6.90 14.85
CA TYR A 86 -0.15 8.19 14.17
C TYR A 86 -0.99 8.24 12.91
N SER A 87 -1.86 7.26 12.69
CA SER A 87 -2.66 7.20 11.47
C SER A 87 -3.55 8.43 11.31
N HIS A 88 -3.96 9.05 12.40
CA HIS A 88 -4.78 10.25 12.34
C HIS A 88 -4.04 11.46 11.77
N LEU A 89 -2.72 11.38 11.66
CA LEU A 89 -1.91 12.45 11.07
C LEU A 89 -1.79 12.34 9.56
N ILE A 90 -2.27 11.23 8.98
CA ILE A 90 -2.25 11.05 7.53
C ILE A 90 -3.51 11.64 6.93
N THR A 91 -3.31 12.50 5.94
CA THR A 91 -4.41 13.07 5.17
C THR A 91 -4.14 12.86 3.69
N CYS A 92 -5.17 13.04 2.88
CA CYS A 92 -5.08 12.97 1.42
C CYS A 92 -4.51 11.66 0.89
N PRO A 93 -4.99 10.51 1.38
CA PRO A 93 -4.44 9.25 0.88
C PRO A 93 -4.87 8.99 -0.55
N PHE A 94 -3.96 8.45 -1.35
CA PHE A 94 -4.21 8.10 -2.73
C PHE A 94 -3.43 6.83 -3.05
N ILE A 95 -4.13 5.83 -3.57
CA ILE A 95 -3.53 4.55 -3.92
C ILE A 95 -3.65 4.37 -5.42
N GLY A 96 -2.56 3.97 -6.07
CA GLY A 96 -2.56 3.68 -7.49
C GLY A 96 -1.75 2.45 -7.79
N ILE A 97 -1.88 1.97 -9.02
CA ILE A 97 -1.13 0.82 -9.50
C ILE A 97 0.01 1.35 -10.36
N VAL A 98 1.22 0.90 -10.05
CA VAL A 98 2.41 1.33 -10.78
C VAL A 98 2.25 1.00 -12.25
N ARG A 99 2.53 1.96 -13.12
CA ARG A 99 2.45 1.86 -14.58
C ARG A 99 1.03 1.91 -15.13
N GLN A 100 0.02 1.92 -14.27
CA GLN A 100 -1.36 2.08 -14.73
C GLN A 100 -1.90 3.44 -14.36
N ASP A 101 -1.62 3.87 -13.14
CA ASP A 101 -2.16 5.12 -12.61
C ASP A 101 -1.05 6.15 -12.52
N ALA A 102 -1.38 7.39 -12.80
CA ALA A 102 -0.43 8.49 -12.71
C ALA A 102 -0.25 8.90 -11.26
N PHE A 103 0.97 9.30 -10.91
CA PHE A 103 1.23 9.89 -9.60
C PHE A 103 0.54 11.23 -9.51
N ARG A 104 0.06 11.55 -8.32
CA ARG A 104 -0.50 12.87 -8.05
C ARG A 104 0.65 13.84 -7.80
N THR A 105 0.46 15.06 -8.27
CA THR A 105 1.47 16.11 -8.10
C THR A 105 1.36 16.71 -6.71
N PHE A 106 2.47 16.85 -6.04
CA PHE A 106 2.52 17.57 -4.77
C PHE A 106 2.64 19.07 -5.06
N PRO A 107 2.02 19.94 -4.26
CA PRO A 107 1.06 19.61 -3.19
C PRO A 107 -0.28 19.18 -3.75
N PHE A 108 -1.03 18.44 -2.94
CA PHE A 108 -2.35 17.97 -3.35
C PHE A 108 -3.35 19.13 -3.25
N GLU A 109 -3.78 19.63 -4.39
CA GLU A 109 -4.64 20.81 -4.41
C GLU A 109 -6.10 20.48 -4.16
N ASP A 110 -6.49 19.27 -4.46
CA ASP A 110 -7.88 18.85 -4.34
C ASP A 110 -8.18 18.17 -3.01
N CYS A 111 -7.28 18.30 -2.06
CA CYS A 111 -7.44 17.64 -0.78
C CYS A 111 -7.08 18.59 0.35
N GLU A 112 -8.04 18.91 1.16
CA GLU A 112 -7.86 19.83 2.28
C GLU A 112 -7.99 19.15 3.61
#